data_a443bb4583f166b1a13bb4da75fe755e
#
_entry.id   a443bb4583f166b1a13bb4da75fe755e
#
_cell.length_a   1.000
_cell.length_b   1.000
_cell.length_c   1.000
_cell.angle_alpha   90.00
_cell.angle_beta   90.00
_cell.angle_gamma   90.00
#
_symmetry.space_group_name_H-M   'P 1'
#
loop_
_entity.id
_entity.type
_entity.pdbx_description
1 polymer ?
#
loop_
_entity_poly.entity_id
_entity_poly.type
_entity_poly.pdbx_seq_one_letter_code
_entity_poly.pdbx_strand_id
1 'polypeptide(L)'
;TSTHRERTNGQVTFQYAPTDALTTTLDYTYSKNSIEERRNDMSVWLNFTPQTSSWTSGSGASPLLYDERYGAPSDFANGAGMTGVEHENKSIGFNAEWQVNDALSLELDYHASTAVSKPNSPYGTSNTLSAAGYFRAGQIIDFSKDFPVLTLLLPDGMTAIDPAQMLVTGSVFRNDYRKSEIEQWQGSGT
;
A
#
# COMPACT_ATOMS: atom_id res chain seq x y z
N THR A 1 -6.94 0.99 12.22
CA THR A 1 -5.96 1.67 11.35
C THR A 1 -6.22 3.16 11.39
N SER A 2 -5.16 3.97 11.48
CA SER A 2 -5.17 5.41 11.30
C SER A 2 -4.20 5.75 10.19
N THR A 3 -4.65 6.50 9.18
CA THR A 3 -3.84 6.90 8.03
C THR A 3 -3.87 8.41 7.90
N HIS A 4 -2.69 9.02 7.82
CA HIS A 4 -2.51 10.41 7.46
C HIS A 4 -1.80 10.47 6.11
N ARG A 5 -2.37 11.24 5.17
CA ARG A 5 -1.82 11.42 3.83
C ARG A 5 -1.81 12.89 3.46
N GLU A 6 -0.65 13.37 3.05
CA GLU A 6 -0.48 14.70 2.49
C GLU A 6 -0.03 14.59 1.04
N ARG A 7 -0.61 15.39 0.18
CA ARG A 7 -0.24 15.44 -1.22
C ARG A 7 -0.09 16.90 -1.70
N THR A 8 1.05 17.17 -2.31
CA THR A 8 1.34 18.45 -2.95
C THR A 8 1.63 18.19 -4.43
N ASN A 9 0.92 18.90 -5.32
CA ASN A 9 1.16 18.84 -6.75
C ASN A 9 1.27 20.27 -7.29
N GLY A 10 2.13 20.43 -8.29
CA GLY A 10 2.26 21.67 -9.03
C GLY A 10 2.66 21.38 -10.47
N GLN A 11 2.13 22.18 -11.40
CA GLN A 11 2.51 22.13 -12.80
C GLN A 11 2.60 23.56 -13.32
N VAL A 12 3.62 23.83 -14.13
CA VAL A 12 3.80 25.08 -14.84
C VAL A 12 4.16 24.76 -16.28
N THR A 13 3.47 25.38 -17.21
CA THR A 13 3.75 25.28 -18.64
C THR A 13 3.95 26.69 -19.18
N PHE A 14 5.03 26.88 -19.91
CA PHE A 14 5.34 28.11 -20.59
C PHE A 14 5.49 27.83 -22.09
N GLN A 15 4.73 28.54 -22.91
CA GLN A 15 4.78 28.44 -24.36
C GLN A 15 5.22 29.76 -24.94
N TYR A 16 6.11 29.74 -25.91
CA TYR A 16 6.67 30.89 -26.60
C TYR A 16 6.77 30.66 -28.11
N ALA A 17 6.14 31.52 -28.88
CA ALA A 17 6.18 31.52 -30.34
C ALA A 17 6.92 32.78 -30.82
N PRO A 18 8.26 32.70 -31.03
CA PRO A 18 9.03 33.86 -31.53
C PRO A 18 8.69 34.24 -32.94
N THR A 19 8.14 33.33 -33.74
CA THR A 19 7.64 33.53 -35.09
C THR A 19 6.39 32.66 -35.31
N ASP A 20 5.63 32.90 -36.38
CA ASP A 20 4.48 32.07 -36.77
C ASP A 20 4.90 30.61 -37.14
N ALA A 21 6.19 30.45 -37.47
CA ALA A 21 6.75 29.15 -37.87
C ALA A 21 7.41 28.36 -36.75
N LEU A 22 7.64 28.93 -35.57
CA LEU A 22 8.34 28.27 -34.47
C LEU A 22 7.56 28.44 -33.17
N THR A 23 7.16 27.34 -32.58
CA THR A 23 6.58 27.28 -31.24
C THR A 23 7.46 26.44 -30.33
N THR A 24 7.73 26.93 -29.13
CA THR A 24 8.46 26.18 -28.09
C THR A 24 7.62 26.10 -26.84
N THR A 25 7.65 24.95 -26.18
CA THR A 25 6.96 24.71 -24.93
C THR A 25 7.91 24.15 -23.90
N LEU A 26 7.90 24.72 -22.71
CA LEU A 26 8.62 24.23 -21.54
C LEU A 26 7.62 23.91 -20.47
N ASP A 27 7.66 22.72 -19.92
CA ASP A 27 6.82 22.31 -18.81
C ASP A 27 7.64 21.77 -17.65
N TYR A 28 7.08 21.95 -16.44
CA TYR A 28 7.62 21.39 -15.22
C TYR A 28 6.47 20.87 -14.36
N THR A 29 6.60 19.62 -13.91
CA THR A 29 5.65 19.00 -13.01
C THR A 29 6.34 18.54 -11.72
N TYR A 30 5.70 18.83 -10.61
CA TYR A 30 6.11 18.39 -9.28
C TYR A 30 4.95 17.66 -8.60
N SER A 31 5.24 16.50 -8.01
CA SER A 31 4.29 15.78 -7.16
C SER A 31 5.01 15.19 -5.96
N LYS A 32 4.48 15.45 -4.78
CA LYS A 32 4.94 14.85 -3.53
C LYS A 32 3.74 14.23 -2.81
N ASN A 33 3.89 13.00 -2.33
CA ASN A 33 2.89 12.29 -1.55
C ASN A 33 3.56 11.66 -0.32
N SER A 34 3.11 12.07 0.84
CA SER A 34 3.58 11.58 2.14
C SER A 34 2.47 10.75 2.77
N ILE A 35 2.80 9.56 3.23
CA ILE A 35 1.85 8.61 3.81
C ILE A 35 2.41 8.15 5.15
N GLU A 36 1.64 8.38 6.21
CA GLU A 36 1.87 7.79 7.52
C GLU A 36 0.68 6.93 7.90
N GLU A 37 0.93 5.69 8.24
CA GLU A 37 -0.10 4.77 8.69
C GLU A 37 0.31 4.10 9.99
N ARG A 38 -0.64 4.01 10.92
CA ARG A 38 -0.53 3.19 12.13
C ARG A 38 -1.68 2.22 12.16
N ARG A 39 -1.37 0.96 12.38
CA ARG A 39 -2.36 -0.11 12.51
C ARG A 39 -2.10 -0.96 13.74
N ASN A 40 -3.18 -1.43 14.35
CA ASN A 40 -3.15 -2.55 15.26
C ASN A 40 -4.06 -3.62 14.67
N ASP A 41 -3.59 -4.82 14.68
CA ASP A 41 -4.32 -5.97 14.18
C ASP A 41 -4.30 -7.12 15.19
N MET A 42 -5.36 -7.88 15.14
CA MET A 42 -5.53 -9.14 15.82
C MET A 42 -5.73 -10.21 14.74
N SER A 43 -4.99 -11.28 14.80
CA SER A 43 -5.06 -12.31 13.77
C SER A 43 -5.14 -13.71 14.35
N VAL A 44 -5.87 -14.53 13.63
CA VAL A 44 -5.98 -15.98 13.89
C VAL A 44 -5.88 -16.72 12.55
N TRP A 45 -5.37 -17.92 12.59
CA TRP A 45 -5.38 -18.84 11.45
C TRP A 45 -6.61 -19.72 11.47
N LEU A 46 -7.11 -20.11 10.31
CA LEU A 46 -8.03 -21.23 10.14
C LEU A 46 -7.17 -22.48 9.92
N ASN A 47 -7.22 -23.42 10.85
CA ASN A 47 -6.25 -24.54 10.88
C ASN A 47 -6.79 -25.80 10.20
N PHE A 48 -8.00 -25.76 9.65
CA PHE A 48 -8.67 -26.90 8.98
C PHE A 48 -8.74 -28.16 9.85
N THR A 49 -8.83 -27.99 11.16
CA THR A 49 -9.04 -29.05 12.13
C THR A 49 -10.53 -29.42 12.21
N PRO A 50 -10.97 -30.35 13.09
CA PRO A 50 -12.38 -30.65 13.23
C PRO A 50 -13.24 -29.39 13.37
N GLN A 51 -14.16 -29.21 12.45
CA GLN A 51 -14.97 -28.00 12.30
C GLN A 51 -16.41 -28.33 11.97
N THR A 52 -17.31 -27.43 12.36
CA THR A 52 -18.67 -27.37 11.85
C THR A 52 -18.89 -26.04 11.14
N SER A 53 -19.66 -26.07 10.08
CA SER A 53 -20.00 -24.84 9.35
C SER A 53 -21.44 -24.89 8.87
N SER A 54 -22.07 -23.73 8.77
CA SER A 54 -23.36 -23.54 8.13
C SER A 54 -23.25 -22.51 7.03
N TRP A 55 -24.10 -22.66 6.01
CA TRP A 55 -24.04 -21.89 4.78
C TRP A 55 -25.45 -21.48 4.35
N THR A 56 -25.59 -20.41 3.57
CA THR A 56 -26.82 -20.09 2.88
C THR A 56 -27.12 -21.16 1.82
N SER A 57 -28.38 -21.27 1.42
CA SER A 57 -28.77 -22.16 0.31
C SER A 57 -28.50 -21.52 -1.05
N GLY A 58 -28.40 -22.36 -2.10
CA GLY A 58 -28.29 -21.94 -3.50
C GLY A 58 -26.90 -22.07 -4.08
N SER A 59 -26.76 -21.77 -5.38
CA SER A 59 -25.52 -21.93 -6.16
C SER A 59 -24.41 -20.94 -5.77
N GLY A 60 -24.74 -19.85 -5.12
CA GLY A 60 -23.81 -18.85 -4.59
C GLY A 60 -23.77 -18.88 -3.05
N ALA A 61 -23.69 -20.08 -2.46
CA ALA A 61 -23.70 -20.25 -1.02
C ALA A 61 -22.59 -19.44 -0.32
N SER A 62 -22.97 -18.71 0.73
CA SER A 62 -22.05 -17.93 1.57
C SER A 62 -22.00 -18.52 2.99
N PRO A 63 -20.86 -18.47 3.68
CA PRO A 63 -20.77 -18.95 5.06
C PRO A 63 -21.66 -18.13 5.98
N LEU A 64 -22.30 -18.79 6.95
CA LEU A 64 -23.05 -18.17 8.03
C LEU A 64 -22.33 -18.34 9.37
N LEU A 65 -21.78 -19.52 9.61
CA LEU A 65 -21.09 -19.85 10.84
C LEU A 65 -19.92 -20.80 10.53
N TYR A 66 -18.81 -20.57 11.21
CA TYR A 66 -17.67 -21.47 11.25
C TYR A 66 -17.26 -21.68 12.70
N ASP A 67 -17.24 -22.93 13.17
CA ASP A 67 -16.84 -23.33 14.52
C ASP A 67 -15.72 -24.36 14.42
N GLU A 68 -14.56 -24.03 14.93
CA GLU A 68 -13.35 -24.84 14.87
C GLU A 68 -12.85 -25.14 16.29
N ARG A 69 -12.49 -26.39 16.56
CA ARG A 69 -11.99 -26.88 17.84
C ARG A 69 -10.63 -27.51 17.66
N TYR A 70 -9.72 -27.25 18.57
CA TYR A 70 -8.33 -27.73 18.50
C TYR A 70 -8.06 -28.82 19.53
N GLY A 71 -7.27 -29.83 19.14
CA GLY A 71 -6.81 -30.87 20.05
C GLY A 71 -5.71 -30.39 21.02
N ALA A 72 -5.04 -29.26 20.67
CA ALA A 72 -4.11 -28.54 21.52
C ALA A 72 -4.25 -27.04 21.25
N PRO A 73 -3.93 -26.15 22.21
CA PRO A 73 -4.05 -24.72 22.00
C PRO A 73 -3.24 -24.24 20.78
N SER A 74 -3.87 -23.45 19.93
CA SER A 74 -3.27 -22.81 18.78
C SER A 74 -2.89 -21.36 19.07
N ASP A 75 -2.17 -20.73 18.16
CA ASP A 75 -1.68 -19.39 18.31
C ASP A 75 -2.78 -18.34 18.14
N PHE A 76 -2.60 -17.26 18.85
CA PHE A 76 -3.33 -15.99 18.72
C PHE A 76 -2.27 -14.89 18.63
N ALA A 77 -2.37 -14.03 17.66
CA ALA A 77 -1.38 -13.00 17.43
C ALA A 77 -1.98 -11.59 17.45
N ASN A 78 -1.26 -10.67 18.06
CA ASN A 78 -1.48 -9.22 17.98
C ASN A 78 -0.34 -8.59 17.22
N GLY A 79 -0.65 -7.62 16.35
CA GLY A 79 0.32 -6.87 15.60
C GLY A 79 0.16 -5.36 15.81
N ALA A 80 1.27 -4.65 15.83
CA ALA A 80 1.33 -3.21 15.68
C ALA A 80 2.22 -2.87 14.50
N GLY A 81 1.67 -2.17 13.52
CA GLY A 81 2.38 -1.79 12.30
C GLY A 81 2.44 -0.28 12.14
N MET A 82 3.54 0.17 11.55
CA MET A 82 3.73 1.54 11.11
C MET A 82 4.29 1.58 9.71
N THR A 83 3.73 2.42 8.85
CA THR A 83 4.26 2.76 7.54
C THR A 83 4.53 4.26 7.52
N GLY A 84 5.73 4.65 7.07
CA GLY A 84 6.10 6.04 6.89
C GLY A 84 6.89 6.17 5.60
N VAL A 85 6.23 6.59 4.51
CA VAL A 85 6.84 6.67 3.18
C VAL A 85 6.53 8.00 2.51
N GLU A 86 7.53 8.54 1.83
CA GLU A 86 7.41 9.71 0.99
C GLU A 86 7.75 9.34 -0.46
N HIS A 87 6.89 9.75 -1.39
CA HIS A 87 7.12 9.65 -2.82
C HIS A 87 7.22 11.04 -3.41
N GLU A 88 8.28 11.31 -4.14
CA GLU A 88 8.50 12.57 -4.84
C GLU A 88 8.76 12.29 -6.33
N ASN A 89 8.04 13.01 -7.19
CA ASN A 89 8.24 12.98 -8.63
C ASN A 89 8.49 14.40 -9.13
N LYS A 90 9.46 14.53 -10.00
CA LYS A 90 9.79 15.75 -10.73
C LYS A 90 9.95 15.42 -12.20
N SER A 91 9.40 16.24 -13.07
CA SER A 91 9.68 16.12 -14.50
C SER A 91 9.82 17.51 -15.14
N ILE A 92 10.65 17.56 -16.15
CA ILE A 92 10.80 18.69 -17.04
C ILE A 92 10.63 18.19 -18.47
N GLY A 93 9.84 18.89 -19.25
CA GLY A 93 9.63 18.65 -20.67
C GLY A 93 9.99 19.89 -21.47
N PHE A 94 10.54 19.69 -22.64
CA PHE A 94 10.73 20.72 -23.64
C PHE A 94 10.29 20.18 -24.99
N ASN A 95 9.47 20.96 -25.70
CA ASN A 95 9.04 20.68 -27.07
C ASN A 95 9.36 21.87 -27.95
N ALA A 96 9.78 21.64 -29.18
CA ALA A 96 9.95 22.65 -30.22
C ALA A 96 9.35 22.15 -31.52
N GLU A 97 8.39 22.87 -32.05
CA GLU A 97 7.76 22.63 -33.34
C GLU A 97 8.17 23.73 -34.30
N TRP A 98 8.77 23.35 -35.43
CA TRP A 98 9.26 24.28 -36.44
C TRP A 98 8.78 23.94 -37.84
N GLN A 99 7.92 24.79 -38.39
CA GLN A 99 7.53 24.78 -39.81
C GLN A 99 8.63 25.45 -40.62
N VAL A 100 9.58 24.66 -41.16
CA VAL A 100 10.74 25.16 -41.90
C VAL A 100 10.30 25.79 -43.22
N ASN A 101 9.36 25.17 -43.92
CA ASN A 101 8.70 25.63 -45.15
C ASN A 101 7.40 24.85 -45.38
N ASP A 102 6.70 25.10 -46.50
CA ASP A 102 5.42 24.46 -46.81
C ASP A 102 5.48 22.91 -46.95
N ALA A 103 6.68 22.36 -47.15
CA ALA A 103 6.90 20.94 -47.36
C ALA A 103 7.66 20.24 -46.23
N LEU A 104 8.13 20.98 -45.21
CA LEU A 104 8.94 20.40 -44.13
C LEU A 104 8.57 21.02 -42.79
N SER A 105 8.15 20.15 -41.88
CA SER A 105 8.04 20.46 -40.45
C SER A 105 8.98 19.57 -39.64
N LEU A 106 9.53 20.12 -38.57
CA LEU A 106 10.41 19.42 -37.64
C LEU A 106 9.86 19.57 -36.21
N GLU A 107 9.99 18.51 -35.46
CA GLU A 107 9.66 18.49 -34.04
C GLU A 107 10.80 17.91 -33.22
N LEU A 108 11.07 18.51 -32.08
CA LEU A 108 12.06 18.03 -31.12
C LEU A 108 11.44 18.00 -29.73
N ASP A 109 11.48 16.85 -29.10
CA ASP A 109 11.07 16.66 -27.72
C ASP A 109 12.26 16.27 -26.83
N TYR A 110 12.24 16.81 -25.65
CA TYR A 110 13.10 16.39 -24.54
C TYR A 110 12.26 16.19 -23.30
N HIS A 111 12.49 15.08 -22.62
CA HIS A 111 11.86 14.78 -21.34
C HIS A 111 12.91 14.26 -20.36
N ALA A 112 12.89 14.80 -19.13
CA ALA A 112 13.64 14.25 -18.01
C ALA A 112 12.76 14.17 -16.78
N SER A 113 12.82 13.03 -16.08
CA SER A 113 12.07 12.84 -14.85
C SER A 113 12.82 12.04 -13.81
N THR A 114 12.50 12.33 -12.56
CA THR A 114 13.03 11.62 -11.39
C THR A 114 11.86 11.24 -10.48
N ALA A 115 11.85 9.96 -10.07
CA ALA A 115 10.93 9.45 -9.06
C ALA A 115 11.74 8.91 -7.88
N VAL A 116 11.44 9.37 -6.68
CA VAL A 116 12.09 8.95 -5.44
C VAL A 116 11.03 8.43 -4.48
N SER A 117 11.30 7.28 -3.88
CA SER A 117 10.55 6.73 -2.76
C SER A 117 11.52 6.51 -1.60
N LYS A 118 11.22 7.06 -0.44
CA LYS A 118 12.10 7.04 0.73
C LYS A 118 11.31 6.96 2.03
N PRO A 119 11.95 6.56 3.15
CA PRO A 119 11.31 6.60 4.46
C PRO A 119 10.96 8.04 4.85
N ASN A 120 9.78 8.20 5.48
CA ASN A 120 9.31 9.43 6.11
C ASN A 120 9.10 9.21 7.61
N SER A 121 9.88 8.36 8.22
CA SER A 121 9.81 8.04 9.64
C SER A 121 11.21 7.63 10.15
N PRO A 122 11.54 7.91 11.42
CA PRO A 122 12.79 7.43 12.02
C PRO A 122 12.85 5.91 12.18
N TYR A 123 11.73 5.21 11.94
CA TYR A 123 11.61 3.76 12.09
C TYR A 123 11.68 3.01 10.74
N GLY A 124 12.05 3.69 9.65
CA GLY A 124 12.10 3.13 8.30
C GLY A 124 10.80 3.34 7.51
N THR A 125 10.69 2.68 6.37
CA THR A 125 9.53 2.78 5.47
C THR A 125 8.33 1.99 5.97
N SER A 126 8.57 0.84 6.61
CA SER A 126 7.51 -0.03 7.15
C SER A 126 8.07 -0.93 8.24
N ASN A 127 7.37 -1.02 9.33
CA ASN A 127 7.67 -1.98 10.37
C ASN A 127 6.40 -2.62 10.92
N THR A 128 6.54 -3.83 11.39
CA THR A 128 5.50 -4.56 12.11
C THR A 128 6.17 -5.28 13.28
N LEU A 129 5.66 -5.05 14.47
CA LEU A 129 5.98 -5.79 15.67
C LEU A 129 4.78 -6.68 15.99
N SER A 130 5.00 -7.98 16.06
CA SER A 130 3.95 -8.96 16.39
C SER A 130 4.31 -9.72 17.65
N ALA A 131 3.29 -10.03 18.43
CA ALA A 131 3.41 -10.91 19.60
C ALA A 131 2.32 -11.98 19.51
N ALA A 132 2.65 -13.21 19.84
CA ALA A 132 1.73 -14.34 19.80
C ALA A 132 1.88 -15.22 21.05
N GLY A 133 0.79 -15.91 21.39
CA GLY A 133 0.75 -16.92 22.44
C GLY A 133 -0.24 -18.02 22.10
N TYR A 134 -0.10 -19.18 22.73
CA TYR A 134 -0.92 -20.38 22.47
C TYR A 134 -2.10 -20.43 23.45
N PHE A 135 -3.11 -19.60 23.23
CA PHE A 135 -4.28 -19.46 24.10
C PHE A 135 -5.59 -19.91 23.45
N ARG A 136 -5.59 -20.36 22.22
CA ARG A 136 -6.78 -20.60 21.44
C ARG A 136 -7.08 -22.08 21.40
N ALA A 137 -8.08 -22.53 22.21
CA ALA A 137 -8.61 -23.88 22.18
C ALA A 137 -9.59 -24.12 21.01
N GLY A 138 -10.05 -23.05 20.39
CA GLY A 138 -10.89 -23.04 19.21
C GLY A 138 -11.33 -21.64 18.87
N GLN A 139 -12.18 -21.53 17.86
CA GLN A 139 -12.77 -20.25 17.42
C GLN A 139 -14.14 -20.44 16.80
N ILE A 140 -14.96 -19.41 16.93
CA ILE A 140 -16.24 -19.31 16.24
C ILE A 140 -16.23 -18.02 15.44
N ILE A 141 -16.58 -18.11 14.16
CA ILE A 141 -16.75 -16.94 13.30
C ILE A 141 -18.18 -16.89 12.82
N ASP A 142 -18.91 -15.83 13.20
CA ASP A 142 -20.27 -15.55 12.78
C ASP A 142 -20.24 -14.55 11.61
N PHE A 143 -20.57 -15.01 10.41
CA PHE A 143 -20.68 -14.23 9.19
C PHE A 143 -22.08 -13.66 8.93
N SER A 144 -23.06 -13.95 9.79
CA SER A 144 -24.43 -13.47 9.63
C SER A 144 -24.64 -12.00 9.99
N LYS A 145 -23.60 -11.35 10.49
CA LYS A 145 -23.60 -9.93 10.89
C LYS A 145 -23.06 -9.05 9.77
N ASP A 146 -23.22 -7.74 9.90
CA ASP A 146 -22.64 -6.73 8.96
C ASP A 146 -21.12 -6.88 8.80
N PHE A 147 -20.44 -7.29 9.87
CA PHE A 147 -19.05 -7.69 9.87
C PHE A 147 -18.88 -9.06 10.52
N PRO A 148 -17.97 -9.91 10.02
CA PRO A 148 -17.66 -11.17 10.67
C PRO A 148 -17.23 -10.96 12.13
N VAL A 149 -17.86 -11.67 13.05
CA VAL A 149 -17.55 -11.61 14.47
C VAL A 149 -16.75 -12.85 14.85
N LEU A 150 -15.52 -12.63 15.29
CA LEU A 150 -14.63 -13.69 15.78
C LEU A 150 -14.77 -13.80 17.29
N THR A 151 -15.08 -14.99 17.77
CA THR A 151 -15.05 -15.38 19.19
C THR A 151 -13.93 -16.40 19.42
N LEU A 152 -12.96 -16.05 20.26
CA LEU A 152 -11.92 -16.99 20.69
C LEU A 152 -12.45 -17.88 21.81
N LEU A 153 -12.14 -19.16 21.72
CA LEU A 153 -12.41 -20.13 22.77
C LEU A 153 -11.10 -20.40 23.50
N LEU A 154 -11.08 -20.05 24.77
CA LEU A 154 -9.89 -20.23 25.62
C LEU A 154 -9.87 -21.65 26.20
N PRO A 155 -8.70 -22.18 26.58
CA PRO A 155 -8.57 -23.43 27.28
C PRO A 155 -9.33 -23.43 28.62
N ASP A 156 -9.68 -24.61 29.10
CA ASP A 156 -10.40 -24.78 30.38
C ASP A 156 -9.66 -24.10 31.54
N GLY A 157 -10.41 -23.33 32.33
CA GLY A 157 -9.86 -22.56 33.46
C GLY A 157 -9.26 -21.22 33.10
N MET A 158 -9.12 -20.88 31.81
CA MET A 158 -8.65 -19.58 31.35
C MET A 158 -9.83 -18.65 31.05
N THR A 159 -9.88 -17.50 31.68
CA THR A 159 -10.97 -16.51 31.50
C THR A 159 -10.52 -15.26 30.72
N ALA A 160 -9.18 -15.06 30.57
CA ALA A 160 -8.59 -13.97 29.82
C ALA A 160 -7.21 -14.36 29.31
N ILE A 161 -6.75 -13.68 28.26
CA ILE A 161 -5.37 -13.81 27.75
C ILE A 161 -4.48 -13.02 28.67
N ASP A 162 -3.41 -13.67 29.18
CA ASP A 162 -2.34 -13.02 29.94
C ASP A 162 -1.28 -12.47 28.97
N PRO A 163 -1.14 -11.12 28.83
CA PRO A 163 -0.13 -10.51 27.96
C PRO A 163 1.30 -10.91 28.31
N ALA A 164 1.60 -11.30 29.55
CA ALA A 164 2.93 -11.72 29.98
C ALA A 164 3.37 -13.06 29.35
N GLN A 165 2.43 -13.84 28.84
CA GLN A 165 2.69 -15.10 28.14
C GLN A 165 2.84 -14.94 26.63
N MET A 166 2.70 -13.73 26.11
CA MET A 166 2.89 -13.45 24.68
C MET A 166 4.37 -13.21 24.38
N LEU A 167 4.84 -13.83 23.30
CA LEU A 167 6.22 -13.73 22.83
C LEU A 167 6.27 -12.90 21.54
N VAL A 168 7.31 -12.09 21.39
CA VAL A 168 7.56 -11.35 20.14
C VAL A 168 7.87 -12.35 19.02
N THR A 169 7.14 -12.26 17.92
CA THR A 169 7.26 -13.16 16.78
C THR A 169 6.78 -12.45 15.49
N GLY A 170 7.19 -12.98 14.33
CA GLY A 170 6.70 -12.51 13.02
C GLY A 170 6.97 -11.03 12.74
N SER A 171 7.95 -10.41 13.38
CA SER A 171 8.26 -9.00 13.23
C SER A 171 9.06 -8.73 11.96
N VAL A 172 8.76 -7.62 11.29
CA VAL A 172 9.41 -7.21 10.05
C VAL A 172 9.74 -5.72 10.13
N PHE A 173 10.99 -5.38 9.80
CA PHE A 173 11.47 -4.01 9.73
C PHE A 173 12.06 -3.76 8.35
N ARG A 174 11.60 -2.71 7.67
CA ARG A 174 12.04 -2.35 6.31
C ARG A 174 12.44 -0.89 6.25
N ASN A 175 13.51 -0.64 5.51
CA ASN A 175 14.00 0.70 5.25
C ASN A 175 14.40 0.77 3.77
N ASP A 176 13.44 1.05 2.90
CA ASP A 176 13.60 1.03 1.46
C ASP A 176 13.85 2.44 0.93
N TYR A 177 14.86 2.58 0.09
CA TYR A 177 15.08 3.74 -0.75
C TYR A 177 15.10 3.30 -2.21
N ARG A 178 14.30 3.97 -3.04
CA ARG A 178 14.25 3.71 -4.49
C ARG A 178 14.33 5.03 -5.22
N LYS A 179 15.14 5.07 -6.27
CA LYS A 179 15.22 6.19 -7.21
C LYS A 179 15.14 5.64 -8.64
N SER A 180 14.34 6.29 -9.47
CA SER A 180 14.26 6.05 -10.91
C SER A 180 14.49 7.36 -11.62
N GLU A 181 15.26 7.33 -12.70
CA GLU A 181 15.53 8.47 -13.56
C GLU A 181 15.29 8.06 -15.01
N ILE A 182 14.66 8.94 -15.76
CA ILE A 182 14.39 8.78 -17.19
C ILE A 182 14.85 10.04 -17.86
N GLU A 183 15.56 9.87 -18.97
CA GLU A 183 15.93 10.94 -19.89
C GLU A 183 15.66 10.44 -21.31
N GLN A 184 15.00 11.26 -22.10
CA GLN A 184 14.58 10.90 -23.45
C GLN A 184 14.71 12.11 -24.39
N TRP A 185 15.22 11.85 -25.58
CA TRP A 185 15.16 12.74 -26.72
C TRP A 185 14.40 12.08 -27.85
N GLN A 186 13.55 12.84 -28.51
CA GLN A 186 12.80 12.37 -29.67
C GLN A 186 12.80 13.48 -30.72
N GLY A 187 13.04 13.11 -31.98
CA GLY A 187 12.96 14.00 -33.14
C GLY A 187 12.07 13.40 -34.20
N SER A 188 11.24 14.19 -34.83
CA SER A 188 10.41 13.82 -35.96
C SER A 188 10.45 14.87 -37.07
N GLY A 189 10.15 14.48 -38.30
CA GLY A 189 10.05 15.38 -39.45
C GLY A 189 9.08 14.83 -40.49
N THR A 190 8.29 15.68 -41.06
CA THR A 190 7.31 15.37 -42.12
C THR A 190 7.37 16.38 -43.24
#